data_53e6a18db9bc281a586ce6fbc371097a
#
_entry.id   53e6a18db9bc281a586ce6fbc371097a
#
_cell.length_a   1.000
_cell.length_b   1.000
_cell.length_c   1.000
_cell.angle_alpha   90.00
_cell.angle_beta   90.00
_cell.angle_gamma   90.00
#
_symmetry.space_group_name_H-M   'P 1'
#
loop_
_entity.id
_entity.type
_entity.pdbx_description
1 polymer ?
#
loop_
_entity_poly.entity_id
_entity_poly.type
_entity_poly.pdbx_seq_one_letter_code
_entity_poly.pdbx_strand_id
1 'polypeptide(L)'
;MAKFFYYPTRTAKDYFAVPNLIFMNELGPVSFAVYAYLRFNQHGIWFAPLVDCKKLSDVLNLREATIQKHVKRLVENDLVYIEEGYLFLKRKRKDRPWGFWLKPKEEDVRNCFLLPRELFHLGLCAGEISVYSFLMSCENRKTYQCYPSYRTIGEAVCMSVNTVKKYVDALVDKQFIYTERTSIITKDDRKQNGSLLYTIRPIYEAIQHHTNMQLEQQGLF
;
A
#
# COMPACT_ATOMS: atom_id res chain seq x y z
N MET A 1 18.56 -0.03 22.58
CA MET A 1 17.93 -1.38 22.68
C MET A 1 17.18 -1.64 21.38
N ALA A 2 17.49 -2.73 20.68
CA ALA A 2 16.71 -3.13 19.50
C ALA A 2 15.32 -3.53 19.96
N LYS A 3 14.27 -2.92 19.39
CA LYS A 3 12.90 -3.33 19.65
C LYS A 3 12.65 -4.64 18.91
N PHE A 4 12.41 -5.72 19.64
CA PHE A 4 12.00 -6.99 19.08
C PHE A 4 10.49 -6.98 18.87
N PHE A 5 10.06 -7.08 17.60
CA PHE A 5 8.66 -7.24 17.24
C PHE A 5 8.39 -8.72 16.93
N TYR A 6 7.23 -9.21 17.35
CA TYR A 6 6.73 -10.50 16.90
C TYR A 6 6.00 -10.31 15.57
N TYR A 7 6.47 -10.99 14.54
CA TYR A 7 5.86 -10.93 13.21
C TYR A 7 5.13 -12.25 12.92
N PRO A 8 3.79 -12.29 12.96
CA PRO A 8 3.05 -13.46 12.55
C PRO A 8 3.25 -13.73 11.06
N THR A 9 3.13 -15.01 10.65
CA THR A 9 3.20 -15.38 9.24
C THR A 9 2.10 -14.66 8.45
N ARG A 10 2.48 -13.97 7.37
CA ARG A 10 1.54 -13.28 6.49
C ARG A 10 0.79 -14.29 5.63
N THR A 11 -0.46 -14.56 5.97
CA THR A 11 -1.31 -15.51 5.26
C THR A 11 -2.19 -14.82 4.23
N ALA A 12 -2.68 -15.56 3.23
CA ALA A 12 -3.64 -15.03 2.26
C ALA A 12 -5.00 -14.64 2.90
N LYS A 13 -5.27 -15.11 4.12
CA LYS A 13 -6.46 -14.72 4.89
C LYS A 13 -6.35 -13.27 5.37
N ASP A 14 -5.17 -12.87 5.80
CA ASP A 14 -4.93 -11.57 6.47
C ASP A 14 -4.28 -10.54 5.53
N TYR A 15 -3.77 -10.99 4.38
CA TYR A 15 -3.07 -10.16 3.41
C TYR A 15 -3.60 -10.37 1.99
N PHE A 16 -3.40 -9.39 1.13
CA PHE A 16 -3.65 -9.48 -0.30
C PHE A 16 -2.42 -9.02 -1.10
N ALA A 17 -2.26 -9.57 -2.29
CA ALA A 17 -1.08 -9.32 -3.12
C ALA A 17 -1.30 -8.12 -4.07
N VAL A 18 -0.29 -7.27 -4.17
CA VAL A 18 -0.22 -6.15 -5.09
C VAL A 18 1.06 -6.28 -5.92
N PRO A 19 0.99 -6.18 -7.28
CA PRO A 19 2.17 -6.26 -8.13
C PRO A 19 3.14 -5.11 -7.87
N ASN A 20 4.45 -5.40 -7.76
CA ASN A 20 5.49 -4.37 -7.59
C ASN A 20 5.53 -3.39 -8.76
N LEU A 21 5.21 -3.84 -9.98
CA LEU A 21 5.17 -3.02 -11.20
C LEU A 21 4.14 -1.89 -11.15
N ILE A 22 3.24 -1.87 -10.15
CA ILE A 22 2.24 -0.81 -10.02
C ILE A 22 2.89 0.57 -9.87
N PHE A 23 4.03 0.67 -9.20
CA PHE A 23 4.75 1.93 -9.00
C PHE A 23 5.42 2.47 -10.27
N MET A 24 5.53 1.66 -11.34
CA MET A 24 6.01 2.11 -12.65
C MET A 24 4.93 2.82 -13.50
N ASN A 25 3.69 2.83 -13.05
CA ASN A 25 2.59 3.45 -13.80
C ASN A 25 2.34 4.92 -13.40
N GLU A 26 3.24 5.51 -12.62
CA GLU A 26 3.16 6.91 -12.17
C GLU A 26 1.78 7.29 -11.59
N LEU A 27 1.21 6.37 -10.85
CA LEU A 27 -0.08 6.58 -10.20
C LEU A 27 0.07 7.54 -9.04
N GLY A 28 -0.68 8.63 -9.08
CA GLY A 28 -0.81 9.46 -7.89
C GLY A 28 -1.53 8.70 -6.76
N PRO A 29 -1.43 9.19 -5.50
CA PRO A 29 -1.82 8.46 -4.30
C PRO A 29 -3.27 8.00 -4.30
N VAL A 30 -4.20 8.80 -4.80
CA VAL A 30 -5.62 8.42 -4.86
C VAL A 30 -5.86 7.31 -5.88
N SER A 31 -5.25 7.38 -7.08
CA SER A 31 -5.35 6.30 -8.07
C SER A 31 -4.78 5.00 -7.53
N PHE A 32 -3.64 5.08 -6.83
CA PHE A 32 -3.05 3.91 -6.20
C PHE A 32 -3.98 3.32 -5.11
N ALA A 33 -4.52 4.14 -4.21
CA ALA A 33 -5.40 3.68 -3.14
C ALA A 33 -6.69 3.02 -3.70
N VAL A 34 -7.26 3.60 -4.77
CA VAL A 34 -8.38 2.99 -5.50
C VAL A 34 -7.98 1.63 -6.08
N TYR A 35 -6.83 1.54 -6.75
CA TYR A 35 -6.33 0.29 -7.29
C TYR A 35 -6.11 -0.76 -6.19
N ALA A 36 -5.47 -0.39 -5.09
CA ALA A 36 -5.22 -1.28 -3.97
C ALA A 36 -6.54 -1.80 -3.35
N TYR A 37 -7.56 -0.94 -3.23
CA TYR A 37 -8.88 -1.34 -2.76
C TYR A 37 -9.57 -2.31 -3.74
N LEU A 38 -9.41 -2.13 -5.05
CA LEU A 38 -9.89 -3.09 -6.03
C LEU A 38 -9.23 -4.46 -5.85
N ARG A 39 -7.92 -4.47 -5.60
CA ARG A 39 -7.17 -5.70 -5.30
C ARG A 39 -7.62 -6.35 -4.01
N PHE A 40 -7.89 -5.56 -2.97
CA PHE A 40 -8.42 -6.04 -1.69
C PHE A 40 -9.77 -6.75 -1.85
N ASN A 41 -10.68 -6.21 -2.66
CA ASN A 41 -12.02 -6.78 -2.91
C ASN A 41 -12.03 -7.86 -3.99
N GLN A 42 -10.89 -8.18 -4.58
CA GLN A 42 -10.81 -9.23 -5.58
C GLN A 42 -11.03 -10.61 -4.93
N HIS A 43 -12.21 -11.19 -5.15
CA HIS A 43 -12.52 -12.55 -4.75
C HIS A 43 -12.01 -13.53 -5.80
N GLY A 44 -10.97 -14.28 -5.45
CA GLY A 44 -10.33 -15.21 -6.36
C GLY A 44 -9.54 -14.51 -7.49
N ILE A 45 -9.36 -15.22 -8.59
CA ILE A 45 -8.47 -14.78 -9.69
C ILE A 45 -9.19 -13.82 -10.65
N TRP A 46 -10.53 -13.70 -10.60
CA TRP A 46 -11.35 -13.30 -11.74
C TRP A 46 -12.18 -12.03 -11.55
N PHE A 47 -12.60 -11.67 -10.35
CA PHE A 47 -13.56 -10.60 -10.17
C PHE A 47 -13.08 -9.59 -9.13
N ALA A 48 -12.89 -8.33 -9.54
CA ALA A 48 -13.20 -7.24 -8.65
C ALA A 48 -14.73 -7.06 -8.76
N PRO A 49 -15.48 -7.17 -7.66
CA PRO A 49 -16.89 -6.88 -7.70
C PRO A 49 -17.11 -5.44 -8.18
N LEU A 50 -18.30 -5.16 -8.70
CA LEU A 50 -18.77 -3.79 -8.92
C LEU A 50 -18.28 -2.92 -7.78
N VAL A 51 -17.37 -2.01 -8.08
CA VAL A 51 -16.93 -1.05 -7.08
C VAL A 51 -18.04 -0.05 -6.95
N ASP A 52 -18.81 -0.22 -5.90
CA ASP A 52 -19.71 0.81 -5.43
C ASP A 52 -18.84 2.05 -5.11
N CYS A 53 -18.88 3.04 -6.00
CA CYS A 53 -18.13 4.29 -5.85
C CYS A 53 -18.48 4.97 -4.52
N LYS A 54 -19.69 4.79 -4.01
CA LYS A 54 -20.12 5.26 -2.71
C LYS A 54 -19.36 4.58 -1.59
N LYS A 55 -19.30 3.25 -1.60
CA LYS A 55 -18.54 2.49 -0.59
C LYS A 55 -17.06 2.87 -0.60
N LEU A 56 -16.48 3.05 -1.79
CA LEU A 56 -15.08 3.49 -1.93
C LEU A 56 -14.88 4.93 -1.44
N SER A 57 -15.85 5.80 -1.70
CA SER A 57 -15.91 7.17 -1.20
C SER A 57 -15.86 7.19 0.34
N ASP A 58 -16.67 6.37 0.99
CA ASP A 58 -16.72 6.27 2.44
C ASP A 58 -15.39 5.73 3.03
N VAL A 59 -14.87 4.65 2.45
CA VAL A 59 -13.61 4.01 2.92
C VAL A 59 -12.39 4.92 2.78
N LEU A 60 -12.27 5.65 1.67
CA LEU A 60 -11.14 6.55 1.41
C LEU A 60 -11.38 7.98 1.89
N ASN A 61 -12.57 8.27 2.43
CA ASN A 61 -13.04 9.60 2.81
C ASN A 61 -12.84 10.62 1.67
N LEU A 62 -13.31 10.28 0.46
CA LEU A 62 -13.21 11.08 -0.74
C LEU A 62 -14.59 11.21 -1.41
N ARG A 63 -14.80 12.28 -2.17
CA ARG A 63 -16.05 12.46 -2.93
C ARG A 63 -16.15 11.41 -4.05
N GLU A 64 -17.36 10.90 -4.31
CA GLU A 64 -17.61 9.93 -5.38
C GLU A 64 -17.10 10.40 -6.75
N ALA A 65 -17.29 11.67 -7.10
CA ALA A 65 -16.76 12.25 -8.33
C ALA A 65 -15.22 12.14 -8.43
N THR A 66 -14.53 12.26 -7.29
CA THR A 66 -13.08 12.03 -7.23
C THR A 66 -12.74 10.57 -7.49
N ILE A 67 -13.49 9.66 -6.89
CA ILE A 67 -13.31 8.22 -7.13
C ILE A 67 -13.50 7.89 -8.61
N GLN A 68 -14.62 8.34 -9.22
CA GLN A 68 -14.91 8.10 -10.64
C GLN A 68 -13.80 8.62 -11.55
N LYS A 69 -13.25 9.82 -11.27
CA LYS A 69 -12.10 10.37 -12.01
C LYS A 69 -10.89 9.44 -11.94
N HIS A 70 -10.58 8.91 -10.76
CA HIS A 70 -9.42 8.04 -10.57
C HIS A 70 -9.64 6.63 -11.13
N VAL A 71 -10.86 6.09 -11.08
CA VAL A 71 -11.24 4.86 -11.80
C VAL A 71 -11.01 5.03 -13.30
N LYS A 72 -11.49 6.14 -13.90
CA LYS A 72 -11.25 6.45 -15.31
C LYS A 72 -9.76 6.49 -15.64
N ARG A 73 -8.95 7.14 -14.80
CA ARG A 73 -7.48 7.15 -14.96
C ARG A 73 -6.87 5.75 -14.92
N LEU A 74 -7.36 4.84 -14.07
CA LEU A 74 -6.90 3.46 -14.05
C LEU A 74 -7.26 2.70 -15.33
N VAL A 75 -8.42 3.00 -15.93
CA VAL A 75 -8.81 2.44 -17.23
C VAL A 75 -7.90 2.98 -18.34
N GLU A 76 -7.63 4.28 -18.36
CA GLU A 76 -6.72 4.92 -19.32
C GLU A 76 -5.30 4.37 -19.23
N ASN A 77 -4.83 4.00 -18.04
CA ASN A 77 -3.54 3.35 -17.80
C ASN A 77 -3.55 1.82 -18.02
N ASP A 78 -4.61 1.26 -18.57
CA ASP A 78 -4.73 -0.16 -18.87
C ASP A 78 -4.57 -1.10 -17.64
N LEU A 79 -4.86 -0.60 -16.45
CA LEU A 79 -4.79 -1.35 -15.18
C LEU A 79 -6.10 -2.01 -14.81
N VAL A 80 -7.20 -1.43 -15.29
CA VAL A 80 -8.58 -1.83 -15.03
C VAL A 80 -9.33 -1.77 -16.36
N TYR A 81 -10.33 -2.60 -16.55
CA TYR A 81 -11.28 -2.46 -17.65
C TYR A 81 -12.71 -2.59 -17.12
N ILE A 82 -13.66 -2.06 -17.88
CA ILE A 82 -15.09 -2.10 -17.57
C ILE A 82 -15.76 -2.94 -18.65
N GLU A 83 -16.47 -3.97 -18.27
CA GLU A 83 -17.28 -4.80 -19.16
C GLU A 83 -18.65 -5.00 -18.53
N GLU A 84 -19.72 -4.74 -19.26
CA GLU A 84 -21.11 -4.85 -18.78
C GLU A 84 -21.40 -4.15 -17.44
N GLY A 85 -20.71 -3.04 -17.17
CA GLY A 85 -20.82 -2.30 -15.91
C GLY A 85 -19.97 -2.83 -14.75
N TYR A 86 -19.18 -3.89 -14.98
CA TYR A 86 -18.27 -4.44 -13.99
C TYR A 86 -16.85 -3.93 -14.21
N LEU A 87 -16.13 -3.69 -13.10
CA LEU A 87 -14.73 -3.29 -13.09
C LEU A 87 -13.86 -4.53 -12.94
N PHE A 88 -12.91 -4.71 -13.85
CA PHE A 88 -11.95 -5.82 -13.82
C PHE A 88 -10.53 -5.32 -13.77
N LEU A 89 -9.69 -5.97 -12.97
CA LEU A 89 -8.25 -5.70 -12.92
C LEU A 89 -7.55 -6.40 -14.08
N LYS A 90 -6.88 -5.63 -14.92
CA LYS A 90 -6.11 -6.20 -16.02
C LYS A 90 -4.86 -6.93 -15.50
N ARG A 91 -4.65 -8.12 -16.05
CA ARG A 91 -3.39 -8.83 -15.96
C ARG A 91 -2.56 -8.50 -17.19
N LYS A 92 -1.31 -8.08 -17.01
CA LYS A 92 -0.35 -8.01 -18.12
C LYS A 92 -0.01 -9.44 -18.56
N ARG A 93 -0.85 -10.02 -19.44
CA ARG A 93 -0.48 -11.17 -20.28
C ARG A 93 -0.94 -10.89 -21.69
N LYS A 94 0.05 -10.68 -22.57
CA LYS A 94 -0.15 -10.31 -23.97
C LYS A 94 -0.81 -11.38 -24.85
N ASP A 95 -0.85 -12.66 -24.47
CA ASP A 95 -0.99 -13.72 -25.48
C ASP A 95 -1.93 -14.89 -25.14
N ARG A 96 -3.09 -14.66 -24.48
CA ARG A 96 -4.06 -15.77 -24.35
C ARG A 96 -5.49 -15.34 -24.62
N PRO A 97 -6.16 -16.05 -25.56
CA PRO A 97 -7.56 -15.84 -25.86
C PRO A 97 -8.44 -16.21 -24.66
N TRP A 98 -9.59 -15.57 -24.58
CA TRP A 98 -10.68 -15.81 -23.64
C TRP A 98 -10.98 -17.30 -23.49
N GLY A 99 -11.12 -17.79 -22.27
CA GLY A 99 -11.68 -19.11 -22.00
C GLY A 99 -10.79 -20.10 -21.24
N PHE A 100 -9.54 -19.78 -20.92
CA PHE A 100 -8.67 -20.69 -20.15
C PHE A 100 -8.44 -20.22 -18.71
N TRP A 101 -9.05 -20.94 -17.79
CA TRP A 101 -8.90 -20.83 -16.34
C TRP A 101 -7.55 -21.41 -15.91
N LEU A 102 -6.55 -20.58 -15.69
CA LEU A 102 -5.27 -21.04 -15.16
C LEU A 102 -5.10 -20.51 -13.74
N LYS A 103 -4.78 -21.45 -12.84
CA LYS A 103 -4.19 -21.09 -11.54
C LYS A 103 -3.04 -20.09 -11.79
N PRO A 104 -2.86 -19.05 -10.95
CA PRO A 104 -1.71 -18.18 -11.08
C PRO A 104 -0.47 -19.06 -11.04
N LYS A 105 0.38 -18.97 -12.06
CA LYS A 105 1.71 -19.57 -11.96
C LYS A 105 2.44 -18.89 -10.81
N GLU A 106 3.23 -19.65 -10.08
CA GLU A 106 4.06 -19.14 -8.97
C GLU A 106 4.89 -17.90 -9.33
N GLU A 107 5.22 -17.72 -10.62
CA GLU A 107 5.90 -16.54 -11.15
C GLU A 107 5.12 -15.23 -11.01
N ASP A 108 3.78 -15.28 -11.08
CA ASP A 108 2.93 -14.08 -10.89
C ASP A 108 2.90 -13.65 -9.40
N VAL A 109 3.20 -14.57 -8.49
CA VAL A 109 3.26 -14.33 -7.04
C VAL A 109 4.64 -13.82 -6.61
N ARG A 110 5.69 -14.14 -7.38
CA ARG A 110 7.09 -13.79 -7.03
C ARG A 110 7.39 -12.30 -7.11
N ASN A 111 6.65 -11.54 -7.90
CA ASN A 111 6.86 -10.11 -8.11
C ASN A 111 5.74 -9.25 -7.50
N CYS A 112 5.23 -9.67 -6.36
CA CYS A 112 4.20 -8.97 -5.61
C CYS A 112 4.67 -8.71 -4.18
N PHE A 113 4.18 -7.62 -3.60
CA PHE A 113 4.23 -7.39 -2.16
C PHE A 113 2.85 -7.63 -1.54
N LEU A 114 2.82 -7.80 -0.23
CA LEU A 114 1.62 -8.14 0.52
C LEU A 114 1.17 -6.95 1.35
N LEU A 115 -0.10 -6.58 1.22
CA LEU A 115 -0.73 -5.56 2.06
C LEU A 115 -1.71 -6.21 3.04
N PRO A 116 -1.76 -5.75 4.30
CA PRO A 116 -2.73 -6.25 5.26
C PRO A 116 -4.16 -5.86 4.84
N ARG A 117 -5.12 -6.76 5.02
CA ARG A 117 -6.53 -6.52 4.70
C ARG A 117 -7.16 -5.42 5.56
N GLU A 118 -6.70 -5.29 6.80
CA GLU A 118 -7.16 -4.27 7.74
C GLU A 118 -6.78 -2.84 7.33
N LEU A 119 -5.86 -2.66 6.37
CA LEU A 119 -5.35 -1.37 5.93
C LEU A 119 -6.43 -0.32 5.68
N PHE A 120 -7.56 -0.73 5.09
CA PHE A 120 -8.67 0.16 4.74
C PHE A 120 -9.62 0.47 5.90
N HIS A 121 -9.42 -0.16 7.06
CA HIS A 121 -10.26 0.03 8.25
C HIS A 121 -9.56 0.80 9.37
N LEU A 122 -8.31 1.21 9.15
CA LEU A 122 -7.45 1.85 10.16
C LEU A 122 -7.29 3.37 9.96
N GLY A 123 -8.22 4.00 9.26
CA GLY A 123 -8.28 5.46 9.12
C GLY A 123 -7.09 6.08 8.38
N LEU A 124 -6.50 5.35 7.42
CA LEU A 124 -5.44 5.89 6.57
C LEU A 124 -6.03 6.67 5.41
N CYS A 125 -5.43 7.83 5.11
CA CYS A 125 -5.72 8.55 3.87
C CYS A 125 -4.99 7.93 2.67
N ALA A 126 -5.40 8.27 1.46
CA ALA A 126 -4.81 7.75 0.22
C ALA A 126 -3.28 7.96 0.13
N GLY A 127 -2.77 9.07 0.65
CA GLY A 127 -1.33 9.35 0.70
C GLY A 127 -0.57 8.42 1.63
N GLU A 128 -1.10 8.19 2.83
CA GLU A 128 -0.54 7.26 3.81
C GLU A 128 -0.55 5.82 3.26
N ILE A 129 -1.65 5.39 2.64
CA ILE A 129 -1.78 4.08 1.98
C ILE A 129 -0.68 3.91 0.92
N SER A 130 -0.45 4.93 0.08
CA SER A 130 0.55 4.86 -0.98
C SER A 130 1.97 4.78 -0.44
N VAL A 131 2.32 5.61 0.54
CA VAL A 131 3.65 5.60 1.17
C VAL A 131 3.90 4.28 1.89
N TYR A 132 2.96 3.82 2.71
CA TYR A 132 3.07 2.53 3.39
C TYR A 132 3.23 1.38 2.41
N SER A 133 2.44 1.35 1.34
CA SER A 133 2.51 0.30 0.32
C SER A 133 3.86 0.28 -0.39
N PHE A 134 4.44 1.44 -0.68
CA PHE A 134 5.78 1.49 -1.26
C PHE A 134 6.84 0.97 -0.30
N LEU A 135 6.78 1.33 0.99
CA LEU A 135 7.68 0.78 1.99
C LEU A 135 7.55 -0.75 2.11
N MET A 136 6.33 -1.28 2.07
CA MET A 136 6.05 -2.73 2.04
C MET A 136 6.65 -3.40 0.79
N SER A 137 6.68 -2.73 -0.36
CA SER A 137 7.28 -3.27 -1.59
C SER A 137 8.81 -3.31 -1.52
N CYS A 138 9.42 -2.43 -0.74
CA CYS A 138 10.87 -2.33 -0.55
C CYS A 138 11.39 -3.16 0.62
N GLU A 139 10.52 -3.70 1.48
CA GLU A 139 10.94 -4.35 2.70
C GLU A 139 11.73 -5.65 2.45
N ASN A 140 12.74 -5.85 3.25
CA ASN A 140 13.37 -7.16 3.40
C ASN A 140 12.49 -8.04 4.28
N ARG A 141 11.92 -9.11 3.71
CA ARG A 141 10.97 -10.02 4.40
C ARG A 141 11.54 -10.76 5.62
N LYS A 142 12.87 -10.76 5.80
CA LYS A 142 13.53 -11.37 6.96
C LYS A 142 13.69 -10.39 8.11
N THR A 143 13.99 -9.14 7.80
CA THR A 143 14.25 -8.09 8.79
C THR A 143 13.08 -7.13 8.96
N TYR A 144 12.11 -7.14 8.03
CA TYR A 144 10.99 -6.20 7.96
C TYR A 144 11.44 -4.74 7.85
N GLN A 145 12.61 -4.52 7.25
CA GLN A 145 13.25 -3.23 7.15
C GLN A 145 13.50 -2.83 5.70
N CYS A 146 13.47 -1.52 5.45
CA CYS A 146 13.88 -0.89 4.20
C CYS A 146 14.44 0.51 4.48
N TYR A 147 15.15 1.10 3.51
CA TYR A 147 15.79 2.42 3.66
C TYR A 147 15.72 3.29 2.40
N PRO A 148 14.55 3.37 1.72
CA PRO A 148 14.44 4.31 0.61
C PRO A 148 14.54 5.75 1.11
N SER A 149 15.14 6.63 0.29
CA SER A 149 15.13 8.07 0.57
C SER A 149 13.73 8.65 0.38
N TYR A 150 13.43 9.79 1.01
CA TYR A 150 12.17 10.50 0.75
C TYR A 150 11.98 10.85 -0.73
N ARG A 151 13.08 11.12 -1.43
CA ARG A 151 13.05 11.38 -2.87
C ARG A 151 12.62 10.14 -3.64
N THR A 152 13.22 8.98 -3.36
CA THR A 152 12.85 7.70 -3.97
C THR A 152 11.39 7.33 -3.73
N ILE A 153 10.90 7.53 -2.49
CA ILE A 153 9.49 7.34 -2.17
C ILE A 153 8.64 8.30 -3.01
N GLY A 154 8.99 9.59 -3.02
CA GLY A 154 8.23 10.62 -3.72
C GLY A 154 8.11 10.37 -5.23
N GLU A 155 9.21 9.95 -5.87
CA GLU A 155 9.22 9.56 -7.28
C GLU A 155 8.27 8.38 -7.55
N ALA A 156 8.31 7.34 -6.70
CA ALA A 156 7.46 6.16 -6.88
C ALA A 156 5.96 6.41 -6.66
N VAL A 157 5.60 7.29 -5.72
CA VAL A 157 4.20 7.57 -5.36
C VAL A 157 3.70 8.92 -5.89
N CYS A 158 4.46 9.58 -6.77
CA CYS A 158 4.14 10.87 -7.39
C CYS A 158 3.81 11.97 -6.36
N MET A 159 4.67 12.13 -5.35
CA MET A 159 4.53 13.13 -4.30
C MET A 159 5.81 13.94 -4.08
N SER A 160 5.67 15.16 -3.58
CA SER A 160 6.82 15.95 -3.14
C SER A 160 7.48 15.36 -1.89
N VAL A 161 8.77 15.60 -1.70
CA VAL A 161 9.54 15.17 -0.53
C VAL A 161 8.89 15.61 0.79
N ASN A 162 8.40 16.85 0.84
CA ASN A 162 7.73 17.37 2.04
C ASN A 162 6.41 16.64 2.33
N THR A 163 5.66 16.27 1.28
CA THR A 163 4.43 15.51 1.40
C THR A 163 4.72 14.09 1.89
N VAL A 164 5.76 13.44 1.34
CA VAL A 164 6.22 12.12 1.80
C VAL A 164 6.59 12.17 3.27
N LYS A 165 7.39 13.16 3.70
CA LYS A 165 7.77 13.33 5.11
C LYS A 165 6.54 13.39 6.02
N LYS A 166 5.55 14.24 5.67
CA LYS A 166 4.29 14.34 6.42
C LYS A 166 3.60 12.98 6.59
N TYR A 167 3.53 12.17 5.52
CA TYR A 167 2.87 10.86 5.60
C TYR A 167 3.71 9.81 6.32
N VAL A 168 5.03 9.88 6.24
CA VAL A 168 5.92 9.05 7.06
C VAL A 168 5.71 9.35 8.54
N ASP A 169 5.69 10.63 8.94
CA ASP A 169 5.45 11.04 10.32
C ASP A 169 4.07 10.52 10.79
N ALA A 170 3.02 10.68 9.98
CA ALA A 170 1.68 10.17 10.29
C ALA A 170 1.63 8.63 10.42
N LEU A 171 2.38 7.89 9.60
CA LEU A 171 2.47 6.43 9.72
C LEU A 171 3.21 5.97 10.97
N VAL A 172 4.20 6.75 11.44
CA VAL A 172 4.87 6.53 12.74
C VAL A 172 3.88 6.74 13.88
N ASP A 173 3.13 7.85 13.86
CA ASP A 173 2.13 8.18 14.88
C ASP A 173 1.04 7.10 14.96
N LYS A 174 0.59 6.59 13.83
CA LYS A 174 -0.41 5.52 13.72
C LYS A 174 0.15 4.11 13.95
N GLN A 175 1.42 3.98 14.33
CA GLN A 175 2.09 2.72 14.66
C GLN A 175 2.22 1.69 13.51
N PHE A 176 2.22 2.16 12.25
CA PHE A 176 2.47 1.29 11.08
C PHE A 176 3.95 1.03 10.84
N ILE A 177 4.78 2.01 11.15
CA ILE A 177 6.22 1.94 10.94
C ILE A 177 6.97 2.52 12.14
N TYR A 178 8.21 2.12 12.28
CA TYR A 178 9.19 2.75 13.14
C TYR A 178 10.34 3.29 12.29
N THR A 179 10.88 4.46 12.65
CA THR A 179 11.97 5.09 11.90
C THR A 179 13.19 5.31 12.77
N GLU A 180 14.37 5.05 12.21
CA GLU A 180 15.66 5.34 12.83
C GLU A 180 16.53 6.16 11.87
N ARG A 181 17.26 7.14 12.41
CA ARG A 181 18.25 7.86 11.64
C ARG A 181 19.48 7.00 11.44
N THR A 182 19.93 6.85 10.20
CA THR A 182 21.19 6.22 9.90
C THR A 182 22.27 7.28 9.68
N SER A 183 23.52 6.88 9.86
CA SER A 183 24.68 7.70 9.52
C SER A 183 25.60 6.90 8.60
N ILE A 184 26.17 7.58 7.64
CA ILE A 184 27.13 7.03 6.70
C ILE A 184 28.49 7.66 7.02
N ILE A 185 29.54 6.84 7.10
CA ILE A 185 30.91 7.30 7.15
C ILE A 185 31.38 7.45 5.70
N THR A 186 31.72 8.65 5.26
CA THR A 186 32.25 8.90 3.92
C THR A 186 33.71 8.41 3.83
N LYS A 187 34.23 8.32 2.59
CA LYS A 187 35.62 7.92 2.33
C LYS A 187 36.64 8.81 3.04
N ASP A 188 36.26 10.02 3.38
CA ASP A 188 37.08 11.02 4.12
C ASP A 188 36.85 10.97 5.64
N ASP A 189 36.35 9.83 6.15
CA ASP A 189 36.06 9.60 7.58
C ASP A 189 35.07 10.61 8.22
N ARG A 190 34.25 11.29 7.39
CA ARG A 190 33.24 12.23 7.86
C ARG A 190 31.91 11.52 8.03
N LYS A 191 31.31 11.70 9.20
CA LYS A 191 29.95 11.22 9.47
C LYS A 191 28.91 12.10 8.79
N GLN A 192 28.13 11.53 7.89
CA GLN A 192 27.00 12.21 7.23
C GLN A 192 25.69 11.52 7.58
N ASN A 193 24.59 12.26 7.52
CA ASN A 193 23.25 11.69 7.67
C ASN A 193 22.95 10.75 6.50
N GLY A 194 22.64 9.50 6.81
CA GLY A 194 22.14 8.53 5.84
C GLY A 194 20.62 8.64 5.62
N SER A 195 20.09 7.74 4.79
CA SER A 195 18.64 7.57 4.66
C SER A 195 18.04 7.10 5.99
N LEU A 196 16.75 7.35 6.20
CA LEU A 196 16.04 6.73 7.33
C LEU A 196 15.97 5.22 7.12
N LEU A 197 16.15 4.49 8.20
CA LEU A 197 15.79 3.09 8.28
C LEU A 197 14.34 3.00 8.72
N TYR A 198 13.51 2.36 7.92
CA TYR A 198 12.11 2.08 8.24
C TYR A 198 11.99 0.63 8.67
N THR A 199 11.37 0.40 9.81
CA THR A 199 10.97 -0.93 10.26
C THR A 199 9.46 -1.02 10.16
N ILE A 200 8.96 -1.93 9.33
CA ILE A 200 7.52 -2.19 9.22
C ILE A 200 7.06 -2.87 10.50
N ARG A 201 6.09 -2.28 11.17
CA ARG A 201 5.56 -2.85 12.41
C ARG A 201 4.53 -3.96 12.12
N PRO A 202 4.37 -4.93 13.03
CA PRO A 202 3.29 -5.90 12.93
C PRO A 202 1.93 -5.19 12.90
N ILE A 203 1.06 -5.57 11.97
CA ILE A 203 -0.23 -4.86 11.76
C ILE A 203 -1.11 -4.82 13.01
N TYR A 204 -1.02 -5.80 13.90
CA TYR A 204 -1.81 -5.82 15.13
C TYR A 204 -1.50 -4.62 16.05
N GLU A 205 -0.31 -4.02 15.98
CA GLU A 205 0.03 -2.84 16.77
C GLU A 205 -0.71 -1.61 16.26
N ALA A 206 -0.83 -1.45 14.94
CA ALA A 206 -1.63 -0.39 14.33
C ALA A 206 -3.14 -0.59 14.63
N ILE A 207 -3.62 -1.84 14.61
CA ILE A 207 -5.00 -2.18 14.97
C ILE A 207 -5.27 -1.79 16.43
N GLN A 208 -4.40 -2.20 17.35
CA GLN A 208 -4.55 -1.89 18.78
C GLN A 208 -4.52 -0.38 19.02
N HIS A 209 -3.59 0.33 18.40
CA HIS A 209 -3.49 1.78 18.50
C HIS A 209 -4.78 2.46 18.00
N HIS A 210 -5.28 2.07 16.83
CA HIS A 210 -6.51 2.62 16.25
C HIS A 210 -7.72 2.36 17.13
N THR A 211 -7.85 1.15 17.69
CA THR A 211 -8.93 0.79 18.61
C THR A 211 -8.88 1.65 19.88
N ASN A 212 -7.70 1.83 20.49
CA ASN A 212 -7.53 2.66 21.68
C ASN A 212 -7.94 4.11 21.41
N MET A 213 -7.51 4.68 20.28
CA MET A 213 -7.89 6.04 19.87
C MET A 213 -9.41 6.20 19.70
N GLN A 214 -10.09 5.19 19.16
CA GLN A 214 -11.55 5.22 19.04
C GLN A 214 -12.25 5.16 20.39
N LEU A 215 -11.77 4.34 21.33
CA LEU A 215 -12.31 4.25 22.68
C LEU A 215 -12.12 5.55 23.47
N GLU A 216 -10.95 6.18 23.37
CA GLU A 216 -10.67 7.50 23.95
C GLU A 216 -11.63 8.56 23.42
N GLN A 217 -11.88 8.60 22.09
CA GLN A 217 -12.82 9.54 21.49
C GLN A 217 -14.27 9.33 21.95
N GLN A 218 -14.62 8.12 22.34
CA GLN A 218 -15.95 7.77 22.88
C GLN A 218 -16.04 8.00 24.39
N GLY A 219 -14.96 8.42 25.06
CA GLY A 219 -14.92 8.67 26.50
C GLY A 219 -15.04 7.38 27.34
N LEU A 220 -14.57 6.26 26.78
CA LEU A 220 -14.59 4.94 27.43
C LEU A 220 -13.29 4.61 28.18
N PHE A 221 -12.39 5.60 28.32
CA PHE A 221 -11.19 5.59 29.18
C PHE A 221 -11.13 6.86 30.02
#